data_ea49d47971790f9f52762f295a2f3be6
#
_entry.id   ea49d47971790f9f52762f295a2f3be6
#
_cell.length_a   1.000
_cell.length_b   1.000
_cell.length_c   1.000
_cell.angle_alpha   90.00
_cell.angle_beta   90.00
_cell.angle_gamma   90.00
#
_symmetry.space_group_name_H-M   'P 1'
#
loop_
_entity.id
_entity.type
_entity.pdbx_description
1 polymer ?
#
loop_
_entity_poly.entity_id
_entity_poly.type
_entity_poly.pdbx_seq_one_letter_code
_entity_poly.pdbx_strand_id
1 'polypeptide(L)'
;EGIRLERQIDNLPFTLKNEDTFDYLLENQFATDLGNKISEALTGIESSNAILNGIFRGIDFNSESNLGKKEQKNPILRNLLNDFANLNLRPRNIETKEGQIPADVIGDAYEYMIGEFATMAGKKAGSFFTPQQVSEIMAQIVAPTANDRVYDPTCGSGSLLIRAARKGGFDNVQIYGQEVNSSAISMARMNMFIHGIKDANIKWGDTLANPQHLDSDGNLMKFDCIVANMPFSKDKWAEGFNPGGEVSVDDDETDSGKKKTKKKEFKMEANLDRWHRFDMGIP
;
A
#
# COMPACT_ATOMS: atom_id res chain seq x y z
N GLU A 1 -38.74 6.75 -1.53
CA GLU A 1 -37.37 6.43 -2.03
C GLU A 1 -36.29 7.05 -1.11
N GLY A 2 -36.36 8.32 -0.70
CA GLY A 2 -35.38 8.97 0.18
C GLY A 2 -35.16 8.27 1.53
N ILE A 3 -36.23 7.88 2.22
CA ILE A 3 -36.17 7.18 3.52
C ILE A 3 -35.51 5.78 3.40
N ARG A 4 -35.59 5.16 2.23
CA ARG A 4 -34.95 3.86 1.96
C ARG A 4 -33.47 4.00 1.68
N LEU A 5 -33.05 5.10 1.07
CA LEU A 5 -31.65 5.47 0.88
C LEU A 5 -30.96 5.82 2.21
N GLU A 6 -31.59 6.64 3.05
CA GLU A 6 -31.04 7.01 4.38
C GLU A 6 -30.83 5.77 5.26
N ARG A 7 -31.78 4.81 5.29
CA ARG A 7 -31.61 3.55 6.03
C ARG A 7 -30.54 2.62 5.45
N GLN A 8 -30.22 2.74 4.16
CA GLN A 8 -29.08 2.01 3.57
C GLN A 8 -27.74 2.66 3.92
N ILE A 9 -27.70 3.99 4.01
CA ILE A 9 -26.51 4.76 4.42
C ILE A 9 -26.15 4.45 5.88
N ASP A 10 -27.12 4.38 6.78
CA ASP A 10 -26.91 4.05 8.20
C ASP A 10 -26.31 2.65 8.44
N ASN A 11 -26.38 1.74 7.47
CA ASN A 11 -25.80 0.41 7.54
C ASN A 11 -24.48 0.25 6.77
N LEU A 12 -23.95 1.34 6.19
CA LEU A 12 -22.64 1.27 5.54
C LEU A 12 -21.54 1.15 6.59
N PRO A 13 -20.48 0.39 6.29
CA PRO A 13 -19.35 0.21 7.22
C PRO A 13 -18.52 1.48 7.42
N PHE A 14 -18.86 2.58 6.78
CA PHE A 14 -18.19 3.88 6.89
C PHE A 14 -19.15 5.04 6.65
N THR A 15 -18.75 6.23 7.10
CA THR A 15 -19.54 7.47 7.02
C THR A 15 -19.08 8.31 5.84
N LEU A 16 -20.04 8.78 5.02
CA LEU A 16 -19.81 9.75 3.95
C LEU A 16 -20.69 10.97 4.17
N LYS A 17 -20.12 12.16 4.05
CA LYS A 17 -20.87 13.41 3.94
C LYS A 17 -21.24 13.65 2.47
N ASN A 18 -22.22 14.50 2.22
CA ASN A 18 -22.65 14.79 0.86
C ASN A 18 -21.51 15.35 -0.01
N GLU A 19 -20.71 16.25 0.53
CA GLU A 19 -19.56 16.86 -0.15
C GLU A 19 -18.40 15.88 -0.42
N ASP A 20 -18.39 14.73 0.25
CA ASP A 20 -17.38 13.69 0.07
C ASP A 20 -17.81 12.63 -0.96
N THR A 21 -19.02 12.76 -1.52
CA THR A 21 -19.56 11.78 -2.48
C THR A 21 -19.06 12.01 -3.89
N PHE A 22 -19.01 10.93 -4.67
CA PHE A 22 -18.68 11.00 -6.09
C PHE A 22 -19.70 11.84 -6.89
N ASP A 23 -20.99 11.73 -6.54
CA ASP A 23 -22.06 12.49 -7.19
C ASP A 23 -21.85 14.00 -7.00
N TYR A 24 -21.50 14.43 -5.79
CA TYR A 24 -21.16 15.84 -5.54
C TYR A 24 -19.97 16.32 -6.37
N LEU A 25 -18.91 15.52 -6.51
CA LEU A 25 -17.76 15.85 -7.34
C LEU A 25 -18.15 15.94 -8.82
N LEU A 26 -19.00 15.04 -9.29
CA LEU A 26 -19.50 15.03 -10.68
C LEU A 26 -20.37 16.25 -10.98
N GLU A 27 -21.26 16.64 -10.07
CA GLU A 27 -22.07 17.87 -10.19
C GLU A 27 -21.18 19.12 -10.25
N ASN A 28 -20.06 19.12 -9.52
CA ASN A 28 -19.10 20.24 -9.46
C ASN A 28 -17.92 20.11 -10.43
N GLN A 29 -17.98 19.22 -11.42
CA GLN A 29 -16.86 18.92 -12.33
C GLN A 29 -16.34 20.12 -13.16
N PHE A 30 -17.15 21.17 -13.28
CA PHE A 30 -16.77 22.42 -13.99
C PHE A 30 -16.19 23.50 -13.08
N ALA A 31 -16.02 23.21 -11.78
CA ALA A 31 -15.40 24.14 -10.85
C ALA A 31 -13.96 24.47 -11.26
N THR A 32 -13.56 25.72 -11.05
CA THR A 32 -12.20 26.18 -11.38
C THR A 32 -11.13 25.62 -10.45
N ASP A 33 -11.54 25.09 -9.30
CA ASP A 33 -10.74 24.50 -8.21
C ASP A 33 -11.02 23.01 -8.02
N LEU A 34 -11.37 22.29 -9.09
CA LEU A 34 -11.77 20.89 -9.06
C LEU A 34 -10.76 20.00 -8.32
N GLY A 35 -9.45 20.21 -8.49
CA GLY A 35 -8.42 19.46 -7.76
C GLY A 35 -8.50 19.66 -6.25
N ASN A 36 -8.84 20.86 -5.76
CA ASN A 36 -9.06 21.11 -4.33
C ASN A 36 -10.29 20.36 -3.82
N LYS A 37 -11.40 20.42 -4.57
CA LYS A 37 -12.64 19.71 -4.19
C LYS A 37 -12.43 18.20 -4.07
N ILE A 38 -11.69 17.61 -5.00
CA ILE A 38 -11.33 16.17 -4.90
C ILE A 38 -10.48 15.91 -3.65
N SER A 39 -9.47 16.74 -3.39
CA SER A 39 -8.59 16.59 -2.22
C SER A 39 -9.37 16.77 -0.90
N GLU A 40 -10.30 17.71 -0.84
CA GLU A 40 -11.18 17.96 0.31
C GLU A 40 -12.10 16.77 0.55
N ALA A 41 -12.74 16.23 -0.49
CA ALA A 41 -13.59 15.05 -0.39
C ALA A 41 -12.81 13.83 0.15
N LEU A 42 -11.61 13.54 -0.37
CA LEU A 42 -10.78 12.45 0.12
C LEU A 42 -10.34 12.68 1.58
N THR A 43 -10.03 13.91 1.98
CA THR A 43 -9.72 14.27 3.37
C THR A 43 -10.95 14.09 4.27
N GLY A 44 -12.13 14.45 3.79
CA GLY A 44 -13.41 14.24 4.48
C GLY A 44 -13.67 12.75 4.73
N ILE A 45 -13.46 11.91 3.72
CA ILE A 45 -13.57 10.45 3.81
C ILE A 45 -12.60 9.90 4.87
N GLU A 46 -11.32 10.27 4.84
CA GLU A 46 -10.34 9.81 5.83
C GLU A 46 -10.70 10.25 7.25
N SER A 47 -11.07 11.52 7.44
CA SER A 47 -11.36 12.08 8.76
C SER A 47 -12.61 11.47 9.40
N SER A 48 -13.56 11.05 8.60
CA SER A 48 -14.80 10.42 9.04
C SER A 48 -14.66 8.91 9.28
N ASN A 49 -13.57 8.28 8.80
CA ASN A 49 -13.40 6.83 8.80
C ASN A 49 -11.98 6.43 9.21
N ALA A 50 -11.80 6.06 10.48
CA ALA A 50 -10.48 5.73 11.04
C ALA A 50 -9.73 4.61 10.27
N ILE A 51 -10.46 3.65 9.70
CA ILE A 51 -9.89 2.56 8.89
C ILE A 51 -9.19 3.05 7.62
N LEU A 52 -9.60 4.22 7.10
CA LEU A 52 -9.04 4.83 5.89
C LEU A 52 -7.94 5.86 6.18
N ASN A 53 -7.59 6.07 7.46
CA ASN A 53 -6.62 7.09 7.84
C ASN A 53 -5.26 6.88 7.14
N GLY A 54 -4.83 7.89 6.39
CA GLY A 54 -3.56 7.93 5.69
C GLY A 54 -3.52 7.13 4.38
N ILE A 55 -4.66 6.62 3.90
CA ILE A 55 -4.75 5.90 2.62
C ILE A 55 -4.48 6.83 1.43
N PHE A 56 -4.95 8.08 1.48
CA PHE A 56 -4.78 9.05 0.39
C PHE A 56 -3.55 9.95 0.55
N ARG A 57 -2.65 9.63 1.48
CA ARG A 57 -1.41 10.41 1.66
C ARG A 57 -0.53 10.38 0.41
N GLY A 58 -0.03 11.57 0.04
CA GLY A 58 0.86 11.71 -1.11
C GLY A 58 0.15 11.79 -2.46
N ILE A 59 -1.18 11.78 -2.49
CA ILE A 59 -1.97 12.05 -3.69
C ILE A 59 -2.26 13.55 -3.76
N ASP A 60 -1.76 14.22 -4.81
CA ASP A 60 -1.95 15.66 -5.03
C ASP A 60 -2.61 15.91 -6.39
N PHE A 61 -3.91 16.18 -6.35
CA PHE A 61 -4.70 16.56 -7.54
C PHE A 61 -4.45 17.99 -8.02
N ASN A 62 -3.54 18.72 -7.37
CA ASN A 62 -3.11 20.05 -7.78
C ASN A 62 -1.68 20.09 -8.32
N SER A 63 -0.98 18.95 -8.34
CA SER A 63 0.40 18.83 -8.82
C SER A 63 0.56 19.28 -10.27
N GLU A 64 1.21 20.42 -10.49
CA GLU A 64 1.53 20.89 -11.85
C GLU A 64 2.55 20.00 -12.55
N SER A 65 3.43 19.34 -11.80
CA SER A 65 4.42 18.41 -12.37
C SER A 65 3.78 17.16 -12.95
N ASN A 66 2.66 16.71 -12.40
CA ASN A 66 1.98 15.48 -12.81
C ASN A 66 0.79 15.73 -13.74
N LEU A 67 0.04 16.82 -13.51
CA LEU A 67 -1.23 17.10 -14.19
C LEU A 67 -1.16 18.33 -15.10
N GLY A 68 -0.03 19.02 -15.14
CA GLY A 68 0.14 20.26 -15.89
C GLY A 68 -0.50 21.47 -15.20
N LYS A 69 -0.46 22.62 -15.91
CA LYS A 69 -1.06 23.86 -15.41
C LYS A 69 -2.58 23.77 -15.35
N LYS A 70 -3.22 24.79 -14.74
CA LYS A 70 -4.67 24.83 -14.49
C LYS A 70 -5.51 24.52 -15.74
N GLU A 71 -5.09 25.01 -16.89
CA GLU A 71 -5.77 24.84 -18.19
C GLU A 71 -5.76 23.38 -18.67
N GLN A 72 -4.77 22.59 -18.26
CA GLN A 72 -4.61 21.18 -18.60
C GLN A 72 -5.21 20.27 -17.51
N LYS A 73 -4.97 20.63 -16.24
CA LYS A 73 -5.36 19.82 -15.07
C LYS A 73 -6.88 19.60 -14.98
N ASN A 74 -7.67 20.68 -15.04
CA ASN A 74 -9.12 20.58 -14.87
C ASN A 74 -9.80 19.71 -15.95
N PRO A 75 -9.45 19.78 -17.24
CA PRO A 75 -9.94 18.84 -18.24
C PRO A 75 -9.57 17.38 -17.95
N ILE A 76 -8.33 17.10 -17.48
CA ILE A 76 -7.89 15.74 -17.12
C ILE A 76 -8.75 15.18 -15.97
N LEU A 77 -8.91 15.96 -14.89
CA LEU A 77 -9.71 15.55 -13.73
C LEU A 77 -11.19 15.37 -14.08
N ARG A 78 -11.73 16.23 -14.95
CA ARG A 78 -13.12 16.08 -15.44
C ARG A 78 -13.28 14.80 -16.26
N ASN A 79 -12.36 14.52 -17.16
CA ASN A 79 -12.41 13.30 -17.96
C ASN A 79 -12.36 12.07 -17.04
N LEU A 80 -11.47 12.08 -16.02
CA LEU A 80 -11.40 11.03 -15.03
C LEU A 80 -12.75 10.80 -14.33
N LEU A 81 -13.40 11.86 -13.84
CA LEU A 81 -14.73 11.74 -13.21
C LEU A 81 -15.76 11.17 -14.19
N ASN A 82 -15.77 11.63 -15.44
CA ASN A 82 -16.73 11.13 -16.44
C ASN A 82 -16.47 9.68 -16.83
N ASP A 83 -15.22 9.23 -16.89
CA ASP A 83 -14.88 7.84 -17.16
C ASP A 83 -15.45 6.93 -16.06
N PHE A 84 -15.31 7.33 -14.79
CA PHE A 84 -15.87 6.57 -13.67
C PHE A 84 -17.41 6.66 -13.59
N ALA A 85 -18.02 7.78 -13.98
CA ALA A 85 -19.48 7.97 -13.92
C ALA A 85 -20.27 6.91 -14.74
N ASN A 86 -19.63 6.37 -15.77
CA ASN A 86 -20.25 5.37 -16.65
C ASN A 86 -20.00 3.93 -16.19
N LEU A 87 -19.23 3.71 -15.12
CA LEU A 87 -18.89 2.39 -14.63
C LEU A 87 -19.96 1.89 -13.65
N ASN A 88 -20.40 0.64 -13.85
CA ASN A 88 -21.23 -0.03 -12.86
C ASN A 88 -20.33 -0.79 -11.87
N LEU A 89 -19.99 -0.13 -10.75
CA LEU A 89 -19.14 -0.68 -9.70
C LEU A 89 -19.92 -1.42 -8.60
N ARG A 90 -21.21 -1.65 -8.77
CA ARG A 90 -22.04 -2.36 -7.77
C ARG A 90 -21.59 -3.82 -7.67
N PRO A 91 -21.57 -4.37 -6.45
CA PRO A 91 -21.31 -5.79 -6.25
C PRO A 91 -22.29 -6.64 -7.06
N ARG A 92 -21.78 -7.70 -7.68
CA ARG A 92 -22.58 -8.66 -8.46
C ARG A 92 -22.10 -10.07 -8.23
N ASN A 93 -22.95 -11.03 -8.46
CA ASN A 93 -22.57 -12.42 -8.47
C ASN A 93 -22.26 -12.88 -9.91
N ILE A 94 -21.32 -13.81 -10.03
CA ILE A 94 -21.05 -14.52 -11.27
C ILE A 94 -21.51 -15.97 -11.15
N GLU A 95 -22.07 -16.51 -12.23
CA GLU A 95 -22.44 -17.91 -12.30
C GLU A 95 -21.21 -18.78 -12.58
N THR A 96 -21.04 -19.81 -11.77
CA THR A 96 -20.01 -20.82 -11.95
C THR A 96 -20.64 -22.21 -12.00
N LYS A 97 -19.84 -23.24 -12.30
CA LYS A 97 -20.30 -24.62 -12.26
C LYS A 97 -20.73 -25.08 -10.85
N GLU A 98 -20.26 -24.41 -9.81
CA GLU A 98 -20.49 -24.69 -8.41
C GLU A 98 -21.60 -23.82 -7.81
N GLY A 99 -22.20 -22.92 -8.60
CA GLY A 99 -23.23 -21.97 -8.20
C GLY A 99 -22.83 -20.51 -8.40
N GLN A 100 -23.62 -19.60 -7.81
CA GLN A 100 -23.33 -18.17 -7.86
C GLN A 100 -22.34 -17.80 -6.76
N ILE A 101 -21.25 -17.10 -7.14
CA ILE A 101 -20.26 -16.54 -6.22
C ILE A 101 -20.21 -15.01 -6.35
N PRO A 102 -19.93 -14.27 -5.26
CA PRO A 102 -19.67 -12.83 -5.35
C PRO A 102 -18.46 -12.55 -6.24
N ALA A 103 -18.62 -11.64 -7.19
CA ALA A 103 -17.49 -11.18 -8.01
C ALA A 103 -16.80 -10.01 -7.33
N ASP A 104 -15.53 -10.17 -7.03
CA ASP A 104 -14.65 -9.10 -6.54
C ASP A 104 -14.12 -8.26 -7.71
N VAL A 105 -15.05 -7.63 -8.44
CA VAL A 105 -14.72 -6.90 -9.68
C VAL A 105 -13.85 -5.67 -9.41
N ILE A 106 -14.12 -4.98 -8.30
CA ILE A 106 -13.38 -3.75 -7.96
C ILE A 106 -11.97 -4.11 -7.49
N GLY A 107 -11.84 -5.12 -6.63
CA GLY A 107 -10.55 -5.59 -6.16
C GLY A 107 -9.68 -6.11 -7.30
N ASP A 108 -10.24 -6.97 -8.16
CA ASP A 108 -9.51 -7.50 -9.31
C ASP A 108 -9.10 -6.39 -10.31
N ALA A 109 -9.97 -5.38 -10.54
CA ALA A 109 -9.63 -4.22 -11.36
C ALA A 109 -8.52 -3.37 -10.73
N TYR A 110 -8.55 -3.19 -9.42
CA TYR A 110 -7.51 -2.45 -8.70
C TYR A 110 -6.15 -3.17 -8.77
N GLU A 111 -6.11 -4.48 -8.55
CA GLU A 111 -4.89 -5.28 -8.73
C GLU A 111 -4.37 -5.21 -10.18
N TYR A 112 -5.25 -5.27 -11.17
CA TYR A 112 -4.88 -5.11 -12.58
C TYR A 112 -4.21 -3.75 -12.83
N MET A 113 -4.80 -2.65 -12.34
CA MET A 113 -4.21 -1.31 -12.48
C MET A 113 -2.84 -1.21 -11.80
N ILE A 114 -2.67 -1.78 -10.60
CA ILE A 114 -1.35 -1.83 -9.93
C ILE A 114 -0.33 -2.53 -10.83
N GLY A 115 -0.70 -3.66 -11.44
CA GLY A 115 0.16 -4.41 -12.37
C GLY A 115 0.55 -3.59 -13.62
N GLU A 116 -0.40 -2.89 -14.23
CA GLU A 116 -0.15 -2.01 -15.39
C GLU A 116 0.78 -0.85 -15.03
N PHE A 117 0.55 -0.17 -13.89
CA PHE A 117 1.43 0.90 -13.43
C PHE A 117 2.83 0.39 -13.10
N ALA A 118 2.94 -0.79 -12.51
CA ALA A 118 4.21 -1.44 -12.27
C ALA A 118 4.97 -1.70 -13.58
N THR A 119 4.29 -2.19 -14.59
CA THR A 119 4.87 -2.43 -15.92
C THR A 119 5.38 -1.13 -16.56
N MET A 120 4.61 -0.04 -16.49
CA MET A 120 4.99 1.26 -17.01
C MET A 120 6.17 1.90 -16.25
N ALA A 121 6.27 1.68 -14.94
CA ALA A 121 7.34 2.20 -14.10
C ALA A 121 8.70 1.49 -14.31
N GLY A 122 8.76 0.42 -15.05
CA GLY A 122 9.97 -0.30 -15.43
C GLY A 122 10.73 -0.89 -14.24
N LYS A 123 12.05 -0.71 -14.16
CA LYS A 123 12.90 -1.29 -13.09
C LYS A 123 12.47 -0.95 -11.66
N LYS A 124 11.75 0.15 -11.46
CA LYS A 124 11.22 0.53 -10.13
C LYS A 124 9.98 -0.29 -9.72
N ALA A 125 9.34 -0.92 -10.67
CA ALA A 125 8.11 -1.69 -10.47
C ALA A 125 8.31 -2.96 -9.64
N GLY A 126 9.43 -3.65 -9.82
CA GLY A 126 9.76 -4.87 -9.06
C GLY A 126 9.91 -4.67 -7.55
N SER A 127 9.91 -3.41 -7.08
CA SER A 127 10.00 -3.11 -5.65
C SER A 127 8.66 -3.05 -4.93
N PHE A 128 7.52 -3.16 -5.61
CA PHE A 128 6.21 -3.09 -4.95
C PHE A 128 5.11 -3.95 -5.61
N PHE A 129 5.45 -4.74 -6.62
CA PHE A 129 4.48 -5.61 -7.27
C PHE A 129 5.05 -7.02 -7.50
N THR A 130 4.30 -8.02 -7.08
CA THR A 130 4.59 -9.44 -7.37
C THR A 130 3.59 -9.94 -8.42
N PRO A 131 4.05 -10.55 -9.53
CA PRO A 131 3.14 -11.08 -10.54
C PRO A 131 2.10 -12.04 -9.94
N GLN A 132 0.86 -11.93 -10.40
CA GLN A 132 -0.28 -12.65 -9.84
C GLN A 132 -0.06 -14.17 -9.79
N GLN A 133 0.52 -14.75 -10.85
CA GLN A 133 0.78 -16.18 -10.93
C GLN A 133 1.79 -16.65 -9.87
N VAL A 134 2.79 -15.82 -9.58
CA VAL A 134 3.79 -16.11 -8.53
C VAL A 134 3.13 -16.03 -7.15
N SER A 135 2.36 -14.98 -6.90
CA SER A 135 1.62 -14.81 -5.63
C SER A 135 0.65 -15.96 -5.38
N GLU A 136 -0.03 -16.43 -6.42
CA GLU A 136 -0.94 -17.58 -6.33
C GLU A 136 -0.21 -18.87 -5.95
N ILE A 137 0.93 -19.16 -6.59
CA ILE A 137 1.75 -20.33 -6.27
C ILE A 137 2.25 -20.25 -4.82
N MET A 138 2.75 -19.09 -4.40
CA MET A 138 3.22 -18.90 -3.02
C MET A 138 2.10 -19.09 -1.99
N ALA A 139 0.91 -18.55 -2.26
CA ALA A 139 -0.25 -18.73 -1.39
C ALA A 139 -0.68 -20.20 -1.29
N GLN A 140 -0.60 -20.96 -2.39
CA GLN A 140 -0.89 -22.40 -2.38
C GLN A 140 0.16 -23.21 -1.61
N ILE A 141 1.43 -22.81 -1.66
CA ILE A 141 2.52 -23.49 -0.93
C ILE A 141 2.38 -23.27 0.57
N VAL A 142 2.17 -22.02 1.03
CA VAL A 142 2.03 -21.73 2.47
C VAL A 142 0.70 -22.19 3.02
N ALA A 143 -0.34 -22.27 2.18
CA ALA A 143 -1.67 -22.82 2.46
C ALA A 143 -2.21 -22.43 3.85
N PRO A 144 -2.36 -21.14 4.17
CA PRO A 144 -2.80 -20.73 5.50
C PRO A 144 -4.17 -21.33 5.83
N THR A 145 -4.38 -21.59 7.10
CA THR A 145 -5.62 -22.15 7.65
C THR A 145 -6.31 -21.15 8.58
N ALA A 146 -7.51 -21.49 9.04
CA ALA A 146 -8.28 -20.61 9.93
C ALA A 146 -7.49 -20.25 11.20
N ASN A 147 -7.50 -18.98 11.56
CA ASN A 147 -6.78 -18.33 12.66
C ASN A 147 -5.28 -18.14 12.46
N ASP A 148 -4.70 -18.58 11.35
CA ASP A 148 -3.29 -18.32 11.07
C ASP A 148 -3.02 -16.82 10.93
N ARG A 149 -1.89 -16.40 11.46
CA ARG A 149 -1.29 -15.07 11.27
C ARG A 149 -0.36 -15.13 10.07
N VAL A 150 -0.74 -14.44 9.01
CA VAL A 150 0.02 -14.36 7.76
C VAL A 150 0.76 -13.03 7.71
N TYR A 151 2.05 -13.07 7.48
CA TYR A 151 2.90 -11.87 7.48
C TYR A 151 3.71 -11.72 6.19
N ASP A 152 3.76 -10.49 5.69
CA ASP A 152 4.71 -10.08 4.65
C ASP A 152 5.57 -8.91 5.16
N PRO A 153 6.88 -9.12 5.37
CA PRO A 153 7.80 -8.08 5.85
C PRO A 153 8.12 -6.99 4.84
N THR A 154 7.73 -7.17 3.57
CA THR A 154 8.00 -6.24 2.45
C THR A 154 6.81 -6.20 1.51
N CYS A 155 5.62 -5.93 2.08
CA CYS A 155 4.35 -6.27 1.45
C CYS A 155 4.03 -5.50 0.15
N GLY A 156 4.77 -4.43 -0.17
CA GLY A 156 4.53 -3.65 -1.38
C GLY A 156 3.08 -3.17 -1.46
N SER A 157 2.39 -3.54 -2.54
CA SER A 157 0.96 -3.27 -2.74
C SER A 157 0.02 -4.24 -2.00
N GLY A 158 0.54 -5.23 -1.28
CA GLY A 158 -0.23 -6.21 -0.53
C GLY A 158 -0.80 -7.37 -1.35
N SER A 159 -0.52 -7.46 -2.65
CA SER A 159 -1.11 -8.48 -3.54
C SER A 159 -0.82 -9.91 -3.07
N LEU A 160 0.38 -10.18 -2.54
CA LEU A 160 0.73 -11.51 -2.01
C LEU A 160 -0.08 -11.86 -0.77
N LEU A 161 -0.28 -10.90 0.14
CA LEU A 161 -1.14 -11.08 1.32
C LEU A 161 -2.60 -11.34 0.95
N ILE A 162 -3.12 -10.65 -0.08
CA ILE A 162 -4.49 -10.87 -0.57
C ILE A 162 -4.65 -12.30 -1.10
N ARG A 163 -3.68 -12.82 -1.85
CA ARG A 163 -3.72 -14.21 -2.34
C ARG A 163 -3.69 -15.21 -1.19
N ALA A 164 -2.84 -14.97 -0.18
CA ALA A 164 -2.80 -15.79 1.02
C ALA A 164 -4.12 -15.72 1.81
N ALA A 165 -4.70 -14.53 2.00
CA ALA A 165 -5.99 -14.35 2.65
C ALA A 165 -7.12 -15.06 1.88
N ARG A 166 -7.15 -14.94 0.56
CA ARG A 166 -8.13 -15.63 -0.31
C ARG A 166 -8.03 -17.15 -0.17
N LYS A 167 -6.80 -17.68 -0.06
CA LYS A 167 -6.56 -19.12 0.13
C LYS A 167 -7.03 -19.62 1.49
N GLY A 168 -6.77 -18.88 2.57
CA GLY A 168 -7.17 -19.25 3.95
C GLY A 168 -8.61 -18.88 4.31
N GLY A 169 -9.30 -18.13 3.44
CA GLY A 169 -10.60 -17.49 3.70
C GLY A 169 -10.44 -16.11 4.34
N PHE A 170 -10.94 -15.06 3.68
CA PHE A 170 -10.73 -13.67 4.07
C PHE A 170 -11.06 -13.35 5.54
N ASP A 171 -12.12 -13.93 6.06
CA ASP A 171 -12.58 -13.70 7.43
C ASP A 171 -11.93 -14.65 8.46
N ASN A 172 -11.08 -15.57 8.01
CA ASN A 172 -10.55 -16.64 8.85
C ASN A 172 -9.07 -16.46 9.21
N VAL A 173 -8.33 -15.63 8.47
CA VAL A 173 -6.89 -15.41 8.69
C VAL A 173 -6.63 -13.98 9.14
N GLN A 174 -5.57 -13.79 9.91
CA GLN A 174 -5.13 -12.49 10.37
C GLN A 174 -3.97 -12.00 9.49
N ILE A 175 -4.13 -10.84 8.86
CA ILE A 175 -3.19 -10.31 7.89
C ILE A 175 -2.31 -9.22 8.51
N TYR A 176 -1.01 -9.41 8.36
CA TYR A 176 0.02 -8.47 8.81
C TYR A 176 0.97 -8.14 7.65
N GLY A 177 1.32 -6.89 7.52
CA GLY A 177 2.28 -6.45 6.52
C GLY A 177 3.12 -5.28 7.00
N GLN A 178 4.32 -5.16 6.49
CA GLN A 178 5.17 -3.99 6.71
C GLN A 178 5.79 -3.53 5.39
N GLU A 179 5.86 -2.21 5.21
CA GLU A 179 6.38 -1.60 3.98
C GLU A 179 7.09 -0.28 4.31
N VAL A 180 8.24 -0.06 3.72
CA VAL A 180 9.04 1.15 3.91
C VAL A 180 8.63 2.29 2.97
N ASN A 181 8.09 1.96 1.79
CA ASN A 181 7.67 2.93 0.79
C ASN A 181 6.27 3.49 1.12
N SER A 182 6.19 4.80 1.33
CA SER A 182 4.94 5.47 1.72
C SER A 182 3.82 5.34 0.69
N SER A 183 4.14 5.34 -0.61
CA SER A 183 3.13 5.17 -1.66
C SER A 183 2.66 3.72 -1.75
N ALA A 184 3.56 2.75 -1.59
CA ALA A 184 3.21 1.34 -1.62
C ALA A 184 2.32 0.94 -0.44
N ILE A 185 2.58 1.46 0.77
CA ILE A 185 1.72 1.19 1.92
C ILE A 185 0.31 1.75 1.75
N SER A 186 0.16 2.93 1.14
CA SER A 186 -1.17 3.48 0.82
C SER A 186 -1.91 2.59 -0.16
N MET A 187 -1.21 2.10 -1.20
CA MET A 187 -1.78 1.11 -2.14
C MET A 187 -2.16 -0.19 -1.43
N ALA A 188 -1.30 -0.72 -0.54
CA ALA A 188 -1.59 -1.94 0.20
C ALA A 188 -2.84 -1.81 1.07
N ARG A 189 -2.96 -0.72 1.84
CA ARG A 189 -4.14 -0.47 2.68
C ARG A 189 -5.41 -0.33 1.87
N MET A 190 -5.35 0.41 0.76
CA MET A 190 -6.49 0.53 -0.16
C MET A 190 -6.87 -0.84 -0.74
N ASN A 191 -5.87 -1.62 -1.15
CA ASN A 191 -6.06 -2.95 -1.70
C ASN A 191 -6.75 -3.89 -0.69
N MET A 192 -6.29 -3.91 0.57
CA MET A 192 -6.95 -4.65 1.65
C MET A 192 -8.41 -4.20 1.84
N PHE A 193 -8.64 -2.88 1.89
CA PHE A 193 -9.98 -2.33 2.09
C PHE A 193 -10.95 -2.71 0.95
N ILE A 194 -10.51 -2.58 -0.31
CA ILE A 194 -11.30 -2.90 -1.49
C ILE A 194 -11.68 -4.40 -1.52
N HIS A 195 -10.75 -5.28 -1.13
CA HIS A 195 -11.00 -6.71 -1.01
C HIS A 195 -11.77 -7.11 0.27
N GLY A 196 -12.21 -6.16 1.06
CA GLY A 196 -13.00 -6.40 2.26
C GLY A 196 -12.20 -6.90 3.48
N ILE A 197 -10.87 -6.92 3.42
CA ILE A 197 -9.99 -7.32 4.52
C ILE A 197 -9.83 -6.14 5.50
N LYS A 198 -10.82 -5.95 6.37
CA LYS A 198 -10.93 -4.76 7.24
C LYS A 198 -9.92 -4.74 8.38
N ASP A 199 -9.51 -5.92 8.85
CA ASP A 199 -8.65 -6.08 10.03
C ASP A 199 -7.18 -6.27 9.66
N ALA A 200 -6.80 -6.00 8.40
CA ALA A 200 -5.42 -6.07 7.97
C ALA A 200 -4.55 -5.06 8.72
N ASN A 201 -3.49 -5.56 9.35
CA ASN A 201 -2.56 -4.73 10.11
C ASN A 201 -1.33 -4.38 9.28
N ILE A 202 -1.44 -3.35 8.44
CA ILE A 202 -0.38 -2.90 7.55
C ILE A 202 0.35 -1.71 8.16
N LYS A 203 1.64 -1.88 8.47
CA LYS A 203 2.49 -0.88 9.15
C LYS A 203 3.51 -0.27 8.21
N TRP A 204 3.78 1.01 8.41
CA TRP A 204 4.85 1.72 7.73
C TRP A 204 6.15 1.64 8.52
N GLY A 205 7.26 1.30 7.85
CA GLY A 205 8.59 1.29 8.46
C GLY A 205 9.54 0.31 7.78
N ASP A 206 10.82 0.53 8.00
CA ASP A 206 11.88 -0.39 7.60
C ASP A 206 11.83 -1.65 8.48
N THR A 207 11.52 -2.79 7.89
CA THR A 207 11.37 -4.04 8.62
C THR A 207 12.66 -4.51 9.29
N LEU A 208 13.79 -4.19 8.71
CA LEU A 208 15.08 -4.56 9.29
C LEU A 208 15.45 -3.63 10.45
N ALA A 209 15.45 -2.32 10.24
CA ALA A 209 15.89 -1.36 11.24
C ALA A 209 14.81 -1.03 12.28
N ASN A 210 13.53 -1.07 11.90
CA ASN A 210 12.41 -0.67 12.73
C ASN A 210 11.19 -1.58 12.56
N PRO A 211 11.26 -2.86 13.00
CA PRO A 211 10.12 -3.76 12.99
C PRO A 211 8.96 -3.19 13.80
N GLN A 212 7.76 -3.19 13.22
CA GLN A 212 6.56 -2.60 13.80
C GLN A 212 5.61 -3.63 14.42
N HIS A 213 5.75 -4.90 14.07
CA HIS A 213 4.94 -5.98 14.63
C HIS A 213 5.65 -6.59 15.83
N LEU A 214 5.31 -6.06 17.00
CA LEU A 214 5.86 -6.47 18.29
C LEU A 214 4.75 -7.02 19.19
N ASP A 215 5.11 -7.96 20.06
CA ASP A 215 4.24 -8.42 21.13
C ASP A 215 4.16 -7.42 22.30
N SER A 216 3.38 -7.74 23.33
CA SER A 216 3.21 -6.89 24.52
C SER A 216 4.50 -6.59 25.27
N ASP A 217 5.50 -7.45 25.14
CA ASP A 217 6.79 -7.35 25.84
C ASP A 217 7.84 -6.64 24.96
N GLY A 218 7.45 -6.22 23.76
CA GLY A 218 8.32 -5.54 22.78
C GLY A 218 9.24 -6.48 22.01
N ASN A 219 8.99 -7.80 22.05
CA ASN A 219 9.66 -8.77 21.20
C ASN A 219 9.00 -8.83 19.82
N LEU A 220 9.71 -9.40 18.85
CA LEU A 220 9.14 -9.64 17.53
C LEU A 220 7.95 -10.59 17.62
N MET A 221 6.82 -10.21 17.02
CA MET A 221 5.70 -11.12 16.87
C MET A 221 6.09 -12.36 16.06
N LYS A 222 5.47 -13.48 16.40
CA LYS A 222 5.60 -14.74 15.65
C LYS A 222 4.38 -14.93 14.77
N PHE A 223 4.60 -15.45 13.58
CA PHE A 223 3.59 -15.66 12.57
C PHE A 223 3.55 -17.15 12.16
N ASP A 224 2.37 -17.61 11.78
CA ASP A 224 2.16 -19.00 11.37
C ASP A 224 2.61 -19.20 9.91
N CYS A 225 2.34 -18.20 9.06
CA CYS A 225 2.78 -18.18 7.67
C CYS A 225 3.53 -16.86 7.37
N ILE A 226 4.67 -16.95 6.70
CA ILE A 226 5.41 -15.81 6.20
C ILE A 226 5.54 -15.93 4.68
N VAL A 227 5.17 -14.87 3.96
CA VAL A 227 5.29 -14.76 2.52
C VAL A 227 6.05 -13.48 2.20
N ALA A 228 6.99 -13.51 1.26
CA ALA A 228 7.74 -12.32 0.91
C ALA A 228 8.32 -12.38 -0.50
N ASN A 229 8.26 -11.24 -1.20
CA ASN A 229 9.08 -10.96 -2.37
C ASN A 229 9.96 -9.75 -2.04
N MET A 230 11.09 -10.00 -1.43
CA MET A 230 12.01 -8.96 -0.97
C MET A 230 12.75 -8.29 -2.14
N PRO A 231 13.08 -6.98 -2.04
CA PRO A 231 13.93 -6.34 -3.02
C PRO A 231 15.28 -7.05 -3.15
N PHE A 232 15.71 -7.32 -4.39
CA PHE A 232 17.02 -7.93 -4.66
C PHE A 232 18.10 -6.86 -4.74
N SER A 233 19.33 -7.22 -4.34
CA SER A 233 20.53 -6.36 -4.50
C SER A 233 20.37 -4.95 -3.92
N LYS A 234 19.86 -4.86 -2.70
CA LYS A 234 19.75 -3.58 -1.99
C LYS A 234 21.05 -3.30 -1.25
N ASP A 235 22.00 -2.60 -1.90
CA ASP A 235 23.32 -2.30 -1.36
C ASP A 235 23.30 -1.53 -0.02
N LYS A 236 22.21 -0.80 0.23
CA LYS A 236 22.09 0.11 1.39
C LYS A 236 21.02 -0.37 2.40
N TRP A 237 20.88 -1.68 2.57
CA TRP A 237 19.90 -2.28 3.47
C TRP A 237 20.11 -1.90 4.95
N ALA A 238 21.36 -1.61 5.33
CA ALA A 238 21.75 -1.31 6.71
C ALA A 238 21.62 0.18 7.11
N GLU A 239 21.34 1.08 6.16
CA GLU A 239 21.29 2.53 6.46
C GLU A 239 20.29 2.88 7.58
N GLY A 240 19.16 2.14 7.69
CA GLY A 240 18.17 2.35 8.74
C GLY A 240 18.66 2.07 10.17
N PHE A 241 19.77 1.35 10.34
CA PHE A 241 20.41 1.11 11.63
C PHE A 241 21.39 2.22 12.05
N ASN A 242 21.69 3.16 11.17
CA ASN A 242 22.63 4.24 11.48
C ASN A 242 22.00 5.25 12.46
N PRO A 243 22.47 5.31 13.73
CA PRO A 243 21.87 6.17 14.76
C PRO A 243 22.15 7.66 14.55
N GLY A 244 23.14 8.02 13.70
CA GLY A 244 23.59 9.40 13.52
C GLY A 244 23.15 10.07 12.21
N GLY A 245 22.72 9.32 11.23
CA GLY A 245 22.30 9.86 9.91
C GLY A 245 23.41 10.52 9.08
N GLU A 246 24.54 10.84 9.67
CA GLU A 246 25.69 11.47 9.00
C GLU A 246 26.76 10.44 8.66
N VAL A 247 27.14 10.40 7.38
CA VAL A 247 28.29 9.64 6.91
C VAL A 247 29.51 10.52 7.08
N SER A 248 30.45 10.11 7.95
CA SER A 248 31.72 10.81 8.06
C SER A 248 32.47 10.71 6.74
N VAL A 249 32.92 11.84 6.26
CA VAL A 249 33.71 11.97 5.03
C VAL A 249 35.16 11.96 5.44
N ASP A 250 35.92 10.93 5.04
CA ASP A 250 37.38 10.97 5.15
C ASP A 250 37.92 11.63 3.87
N ASP A 251 38.70 12.69 4.04
CA ASP A 251 39.45 13.34 2.96
C ASP A 251 40.68 12.49 2.61
N ASP A 252 40.61 11.70 1.55
CA ASP A 252 41.81 11.10 0.95
C ASP A 252 42.46 12.15 0.02
N GLU A 253 43.62 12.65 0.39
CA GLU A 253 44.47 13.48 -0.51
C GLU A 253 44.99 12.58 -1.64
N THR A 254 44.51 12.80 -2.85
CA THR A 254 45.14 12.24 -4.03
C THR A 254 46.15 13.23 -4.58
N ASP A 255 47.30 12.75 -5.02
CA ASP A 255 48.47 13.46 -5.54
C ASP A 255 48.20 14.42 -6.74
N SER A 256 46.93 14.55 -7.14
CA SER A 256 46.47 15.44 -8.23
C SER A 256 45.67 16.67 -7.77
N GLY A 257 45.62 16.97 -6.49
CA GLY A 257 45.00 18.21 -5.96
C GLY A 257 43.49 18.29 -6.10
N LYS A 258 42.81 17.21 -6.52
CA LYS A 258 41.36 17.08 -6.50
C LYS A 258 40.93 16.21 -5.31
N LYS A 259 40.44 16.84 -4.27
CA LYS A 259 39.81 16.14 -3.15
C LYS A 259 38.65 15.30 -3.66
N LYS A 260 38.80 13.98 -3.68
CA LYS A 260 37.71 13.05 -3.84
C LYS A 260 37.23 12.67 -2.45
N THR A 261 36.10 13.23 -2.06
CA THR A 261 35.39 12.82 -0.85
C THR A 261 34.85 11.40 -1.03
N LYS A 262 35.44 10.41 -0.39
CA LYS A 262 34.88 9.06 -0.25
C LYS A 262 33.90 9.10 0.92
N LYS A 263 32.63 8.88 0.64
CA LYS A 263 31.63 8.61 1.70
C LYS A 263 32.02 7.31 2.39
N LYS A 264 32.23 7.36 3.72
CA LYS A 264 32.35 6.14 4.52
C LYS A 264 31.02 5.42 4.48
N GLU A 265 31.01 4.20 4.00
CA GLU A 265 29.81 3.35 4.08
C GLU A 265 29.59 2.96 5.53
N PHE A 266 28.32 3.11 5.98
CA PHE A 266 27.89 2.61 7.28
C PHE A 266 28.01 1.06 7.27
N LYS A 267 28.76 0.52 8.24
CA LYS A 267 28.85 -0.92 8.48
C LYS A 267 27.89 -1.30 9.60
N MET A 268 26.95 -2.21 9.29
CA MET A 268 26.09 -2.78 10.29
C MET A 268 26.93 -3.62 11.28
N GLU A 269 26.70 -3.41 12.58
CA GLU A 269 27.22 -4.26 13.64
C GLU A 269 26.07 -5.03 14.30
N ALA A 270 26.26 -6.32 14.63
CA ALA A 270 25.20 -7.16 15.17
C ALA A 270 24.59 -6.60 16.46
N ASN A 271 25.38 -5.90 17.29
CA ASN A 271 24.94 -5.26 18.52
C ASN A 271 23.94 -4.11 18.33
N LEU A 272 23.77 -3.58 17.12
CA LEU A 272 22.76 -2.58 16.79
C LEU A 272 21.35 -3.16 16.65
N ASP A 273 21.23 -4.48 16.55
CA ASP A 273 19.97 -5.19 16.51
C ASP A 273 19.57 -5.73 17.89
N ARG A 274 18.65 -5.06 18.57
CA ARG A 274 18.18 -5.43 19.91
C ARG A 274 17.47 -6.81 19.96
N TRP A 275 17.08 -7.35 18.81
CA TRP A 275 16.40 -8.67 18.72
C TRP A 275 17.35 -9.80 18.34
N HIS A 276 18.66 -9.55 18.25
CA HIS A 276 19.68 -10.56 18.00
C HIS A 276 19.49 -11.37 16.71
N ARG A 277 18.86 -10.73 15.66
CA ARG A 277 18.60 -11.42 14.38
C ARG A 277 19.86 -11.67 13.56
N PHE A 278 20.94 -10.94 13.85
CA PHE A 278 22.20 -10.98 13.11
C PHE A 278 23.36 -11.62 13.88
N ASP A 279 23.09 -12.32 15.00
CA ASP A 279 24.13 -12.97 15.81
C ASP A 279 24.89 -14.06 15.04
N MET A 280 24.25 -14.67 14.02
CA MET A 280 24.85 -15.70 13.16
C MET A 280 25.62 -15.13 11.97
N GLY A 281 25.69 -13.82 11.83
CA GLY A 281 26.35 -13.09 10.76
C GLY A 281 25.44 -12.05 10.11
N ILE A 282 26.08 -11.08 9.50
CA ILE A 282 25.43 -10.00 8.77
C ILE A 282 25.39 -10.37 7.28
N PRO A 283 24.27 -10.12 6.58
CA PRO A 283 24.14 -10.41 5.15
C PRO A 283 25.21 -9.75 4.28
#